data_fae9c5551ca8dee5df19f2e4b5138863
#
_entry.id   fae9c5551ca8dee5df19f2e4b5138863
#
_cell.length_a   1.000
_cell.length_b   1.000
_cell.length_c   1.000
_cell.angle_alpha   90.00
_cell.angle_beta   90.00
_cell.angle_gamma   90.00
#
_symmetry.space_group_name_H-M   'P 1'
#
loop_
_entity.id
_entity.type
_entity.pdbx_description
1 polymer ?
#
loop_
_entity_poly.entity_id
_entity_poly.type
_entity_poly.pdbx_seq_one_letter_code
_entity_poly.pdbx_strand_id
1 'polypeptide(L)'
;MHTPRSRSFLFSCLLLVAGASALAADPPGSPYKVGERLGSTPGKPASDFREVKWEELIPPNWNPADAFKGVDLAKMEDGDPRAMDALARMRDVWANAPVASSLNGAAVRIAGFVIPLERVKDEVSEFLLVPYFGACIHVPPPPANQIIHVVSDKPLKNVQTMDAMWVSGVLKVSAGESSWGRSAYRMQAKATAPYVFPARK
;
A
#
# COMPACT_ATOMS: atom_id res chain seq x y z
N MET A 1 33.24 48.20 -54.08
CA MET A 1 33.33 46.94 -53.33
C MET A 1 32.62 47.16 -52.01
N HIS A 2 31.37 46.69 -51.90
CA HIS A 2 30.52 46.84 -50.68
C HIS A 2 30.49 45.57 -49.97
N THR A 3 30.90 45.59 -48.72
CA THR A 3 30.70 44.43 -47.77
C THR A 3 29.43 44.67 -46.95
N PRO A 4 28.51 43.70 -46.82
CA PRO A 4 27.37 43.84 -45.94
C PRO A 4 27.71 43.35 -44.52
N ARG A 5 27.32 44.14 -43.50
CA ARG A 5 27.41 43.86 -42.10
C ARG A 5 26.32 42.84 -41.69
N SER A 6 26.76 41.69 -41.22
CA SER A 6 25.89 40.70 -40.57
C SER A 6 25.45 41.17 -39.16
N ARG A 7 24.12 41.28 -38.96
CA ARG A 7 23.51 41.52 -37.64
C ARG A 7 23.17 40.17 -37.01
N SER A 8 23.95 39.77 -36.00
CA SER A 8 23.61 38.63 -35.12
C SER A 8 22.47 39.02 -34.20
N PHE A 9 21.33 38.37 -34.36
CA PHE A 9 20.22 38.38 -33.39
C PHE A 9 20.49 37.30 -32.35
N LEU A 10 20.83 37.71 -31.13
CA LEU A 10 20.83 36.86 -29.95
C LEU A 10 19.38 36.65 -29.49
N PHE A 11 18.81 35.48 -29.76
CA PHE A 11 17.56 35.03 -29.19
C PHE A 11 17.88 34.46 -27.80
N SER A 12 17.59 35.27 -26.76
CA SER A 12 17.64 34.81 -25.37
C SER A 12 16.36 33.97 -25.08
N CYS A 13 16.50 32.64 -25.10
CA CYS A 13 15.42 31.72 -24.78
C CYS A 13 15.38 31.56 -23.23
N LEU A 14 14.51 32.33 -22.59
CA LEU A 14 14.25 32.21 -21.16
C LEU A 14 13.36 30.96 -20.92
N LEU A 15 13.97 29.84 -20.60
CA LEU A 15 13.27 28.61 -20.18
C LEU A 15 12.72 28.83 -18.78
N LEU A 16 11.42 29.13 -18.67
CA LEU A 16 10.64 29.02 -17.44
C LEU A 16 10.42 27.52 -17.14
N VAL A 17 11.23 26.97 -16.26
CA VAL A 17 10.97 25.66 -15.66
C VAL A 17 9.88 25.87 -14.60
N ALA A 18 8.63 25.67 -14.99
CA ALA A 18 7.53 25.52 -14.04
C ALA A 18 7.70 24.17 -13.34
N GLY A 19 8.19 24.19 -12.10
CA GLY A 19 8.22 23.03 -11.22
C GLY A 19 6.79 22.60 -10.92
N ALA A 20 6.27 21.61 -11.66
CA ALA A 20 5.06 20.92 -11.32
C ALA A 20 5.39 19.95 -10.18
N SER A 21 4.97 20.27 -8.96
CA SER A 21 4.86 19.31 -7.87
C SER A 21 3.90 18.21 -8.34
N ALA A 22 4.43 17.07 -8.72
CA ALA A 22 3.64 15.89 -9.05
C ALA A 22 3.03 15.36 -7.75
N LEU A 23 1.88 15.88 -7.37
CA LEU A 23 0.96 15.16 -6.49
C LEU A 23 0.67 13.84 -7.19
N ALA A 24 0.85 12.72 -6.49
CA ALA A 24 0.52 11.40 -7.02
C ALA A 24 -0.96 11.45 -7.46
N ALA A 25 -1.18 11.49 -8.77
CA ALA A 25 -2.52 11.54 -9.32
C ALA A 25 -3.18 10.17 -9.16
N ASP A 26 -4.46 10.16 -8.79
CA ASP A 26 -5.23 8.92 -8.75
C ASP A 26 -5.21 8.27 -10.15
N PRO A 27 -5.05 6.94 -10.25
CA PRO A 27 -5.05 6.26 -11.53
C PRO A 27 -6.41 6.46 -12.24
N PRO A 28 -6.40 6.79 -13.54
CA PRO A 28 -7.63 7.06 -14.28
C PRO A 28 -8.56 5.82 -14.27
N GLY A 29 -9.83 6.02 -13.89
CA GLY A 29 -10.85 4.98 -13.87
C GLY A 29 -10.96 4.18 -12.57
N SER A 30 -10.12 4.43 -11.58
CA SER A 30 -10.29 3.82 -10.26
C SER A 30 -11.42 4.50 -9.47
N PRO A 31 -12.32 3.73 -8.82
CA PRO A 31 -13.31 4.29 -7.90
C PRO A 31 -12.70 4.73 -6.56
N TYR A 32 -11.41 4.48 -6.33
CA TYR A 32 -10.68 4.74 -5.08
C TYR A 32 -9.65 5.85 -5.23
N LYS A 33 -9.40 6.57 -4.14
CA LYS A 33 -8.30 7.55 -4.03
C LYS A 33 -7.10 6.93 -3.35
N VAL A 34 -5.90 7.39 -3.71
CA VAL A 34 -4.66 6.96 -3.04
C VAL A 34 -4.77 7.22 -1.54
N GLY A 35 -4.47 6.20 -0.72
CA GLY A 35 -4.62 6.23 0.75
C GLY A 35 -6.01 5.89 1.27
N GLU A 36 -7.03 5.73 0.41
CA GLU A 36 -8.39 5.36 0.82
C GLU A 36 -8.42 3.94 1.43
N ARG A 37 -9.09 3.81 2.58
CA ARG A 37 -9.32 2.53 3.27
C ARG A 37 -10.73 2.01 3.02
N LEU A 38 -10.89 0.70 2.98
CA LEU A 38 -12.20 0.07 2.89
C LEU A 38 -12.90 0.14 4.24
N GLY A 39 -14.18 0.53 4.22
CA GLY A 39 -15.03 0.54 5.40
C GLY A 39 -15.52 -0.86 5.78
N SER A 40 -16.07 -1.00 6.99
CA SER A 40 -16.83 -2.20 7.37
C SER A 40 -18.14 -2.23 6.59
N THR A 41 -18.42 -3.33 5.89
CA THR A 41 -19.69 -3.49 5.18
C THR A 41 -20.75 -3.99 6.16
N PRO A 42 -21.93 -3.33 6.28
CA PRO A 42 -23.04 -3.90 7.01
C PRO A 42 -23.53 -5.16 6.28
N GLY A 43 -23.23 -6.31 6.81
CA GLY A 43 -23.69 -7.58 6.27
C GLY A 43 -23.19 -8.71 7.16
N LYS A 44 -24.09 -9.66 7.47
CA LYS A 44 -23.74 -10.83 8.27
C LYS A 44 -22.57 -11.56 7.57
N PRO A 45 -21.44 -11.82 8.26
CA PRO A 45 -20.41 -12.69 7.72
C PRO A 45 -21.06 -14.01 7.35
N ALA A 46 -20.98 -14.41 6.09
CA ALA A 46 -21.29 -15.79 5.74
C ALA A 46 -20.18 -16.62 6.36
N SER A 47 -20.55 -17.55 7.28
CA SER A 47 -19.67 -18.56 7.82
C SER A 47 -18.80 -18.24 9.05
N ASP A 48 -18.02 -19.20 9.43
CA ASP A 48 -17.18 -19.44 10.62
C ASP A 48 -15.96 -18.47 10.78
N PHE A 49 -15.88 -17.40 9.96
CA PHE A 49 -14.78 -16.43 9.98
C PHE A 49 -15.20 -15.13 10.67
N ARG A 50 -14.47 -14.74 11.70
CA ARG A 50 -14.66 -13.46 12.39
C ARG A 50 -14.13 -12.32 11.49
N GLU A 51 -14.93 -11.29 11.26
CA GLU A 51 -14.44 -10.08 10.64
C GLU A 51 -13.46 -9.36 11.55
N VAL A 52 -12.29 -9.01 11.01
CA VAL A 52 -11.26 -8.24 11.69
C VAL A 52 -10.96 -6.97 10.91
N LYS A 53 -10.60 -5.93 11.63
CA LYS A 53 -10.14 -4.67 11.07
C LYS A 53 -8.61 -4.64 11.03
N TRP A 54 -8.05 -3.84 10.14
CA TRP A 54 -6.61 -3.67 10.03
C TRP A 54 -5.95 -3.18 11.31
N GLU A 55 -6.67 -2.36 12.09
CA GLU A 55 -6.20 -1.85 13.39
C GLU A 55 -6.01 -2.97 14.42
N GLU A 56 -6.75 -4.07 14.32
CA GLU A 56 -6.61 -5.23 15.23
C GLU A 56 -5.30 -6.02 15.00
N LEU A 57 -4.66 -5.85 13.84
CA LEU A 57 -3.38 -6.46 13.52
C LEU A 57 -2.21 -5.73 14.21
N ILE A 58 -2.46 -4.54 14.73
CA ILE A 58 -1.49 -3.70 15.43
C ILE A 58 -1.63 -3.94 16.93
N PRO A 59 -0.55 -4.30 17.65
CA PRO A 59 -0.58 -4.33 19.10
C PRO A 59 -0.92 -2.96 19.70
N PRO A 60 -1.74 -2.89 20.78
CA PRO A 60 -2.24 -1.62 21.32
C PRO A 60 -1.15 -0.67 21.82
N ASN A 61 0.04 -1.18 22.11
CA ASN A 61 1.17 -0.41 22.64
C ASN A 61 2.16 0.04 21.55
N TRP A 62 1.82 -0.14 20.27
CA TRP A 62 2.68 0.25 19.16
C TRP A 62 1.98 1.26 18.25
N ASN A 63 2.71 2.35 17.94
CA ASN A 63 2.25 3.38 17.02
C ASN A 63 3.29 3.58 15.91
N PRO A 64 2.95 3.36 14.62
CA PRO A 64 3.87 3.55 13.50
C PRO A 64 4.42 4.98 13.39
N ALA A 65 3.70 5.99 13.88
CA ALA A 65 4.15 7.37 13.89
C ALA A 65 5.32 7.63 14.87
N ASP A 66 5.57 6.71 15.80
CA ASP A 66 6.67 6.85 16.77
C ASP A 66 8.05 6.82 16.09
N ALA A 67 8.14 6.26 14.89
CA ALA A 67 9.35 6.31 14.06
C ALA A 67 9.79 7.74 13.70
N PHE A 68 8.86 8.69 13.73
CA PHE A 68 9.10 10.10 13.40
C PHE A 68 9.17 11.01 14.63
N LYS A 69 9.12 10.48 15.85
CA LYS A 69 9.21 11.29 17.05
C LYS A 69 10.47 12.16 17.05
N GLY A 70 10.27 13.48 17.26
CA GLY A 70 11.36 14.46 17.27
C GLY A 70 11.86 14.91 15.89
N VAL A 71 11.20 14.47 14.80
CA VAL A 71 11.54 14.82 13.42
C VAL A 71 10.40 15.65 12.82
N ASP A 72 10.67 16.90 12.50
CA ASP A 72 9.72 17.79 11.80
C ASP A 72 10.05 17.76 10.29
N LEU A 73 9.52 16.75 9.60
CA LEU A 73 9.76 16.57 8.17
C LEU A 73 9.30 17.76 7.32
N ALA A 74 8.28 18.51 7.79
CA ALA A 74 7.76 19.66 7.06
C ALA A 74 8.75 20.86 7.02
N LYS A 75 9.76 20.86 7.90
CA LYS A 75 10.81 21.88 7.95
C LYS A 75 12.13 21.44 7.32
N MET A 76 12.17 20.27 6.69
CA MET A 76 13.37 19.74 6.05
C MET A 76 13.29 19.93 4.54
N GLU A 77 14.41 20.28 3.94
CA GLU A 77 14.54 20.34 2.49
C GLU A 77 14.78 18.94 1.89
N ASP A 78 14.49 18.80 0.61
CA ASP A 78 14.83 17.60 -0.14
C ASP A 78 16.35 17.35 -0.11
N GLY A 79 16.74 16.15 0.34
CA GLY A 79 18.15 15.78 0.50
C GLY A 79 18.78 16.14 1.84
N ASP A 80 18.04 16.67 2.82
CA ASP A 80 18.53 16.85 4.18
C ASP A 80 18.97 15.51 4.77
N PRO A 81 20.25 15.34 5.22
CA PRO A 81 20.72 14.08 5.80
C PRO A 81 19.86 13.59 6.97
N ARG A 82 19.28 14.51 7.77
CA ARG A 82 18.40 14.17 8.89
C ARG A 82 17.09 13.57 8.42
N ALA A 83 16.56 14.03 7.28
CA ALA A 83 15.37 13.45 6.65
C ALA A 83 15.66 12.04 6.13
N MET A 84 16.81 11.84 5.51
CA MET A 84 17.25 10.54 5.03
C MET A 84 17.43 9.54 6.17
N ASP A 85 18.05 9.96 7.27
CA ASP A 85 18.20 9.14 8.48
C ASP A 85 16.85 8.79 9.12
N ALA A 86 15.91 9.75 9.15
CA ALA A 86 14.57 9.50 9.65
C ALA A 86 13.80 8.49 8.81
N LEU A 87 13.90 8.58 7.48
CA LEU A 87 13.32 7.61 6.55
C LEU A 87 13.94 6.22 6.69
N ALA A 88 15.26 6.14 6.89
CA ALA A 88 15.95 4.87 7.11
C ALA A 88 15.46 4.21 8.42
N ARG A 89 15.39 4.97 9.52
CA ARG A 89 14.83 4.49 10.80
C ARG A 89 13.38 4.06 10.67
N MET A 90 12.56 4.83 9.96
CA MET A 90 11.16 4.46 9.70
C MET A 90 11.07 3.11 8.98
N ARG A 91 11.85 2.90 7.92
CA ARG A 91 11.86 1.64 7.17
C ARG A 91 12.22 0.46 8.07
N ASP A 92 13.23 0.61 8.93
CA ASP A 92 13.63 -0.44 9.87
C ASP A 92 12.53 -0.73 10.91
N VAL A 93 11.98 0.30 11.55
CA VAL A 93 10.88 0.17 12.53
C VAL A 93 9.64 -0.47 11.89
N TRP A 94 9.30 -0.10 10.68
CA TRP A 94 8.13 -0.63 9.97
C TRP A 94 8.35 -2.05 9.46
N ALA A 95 9.55 -2.38 8.98
CA ALA A 95 9.90 -3.74 8.58
C ALA A 95 9.87 -4.72 9.75
N ASN A 96 10.17 -4.24 10.97
CA ASN A 96 10.18 -5.02 12.21
C ASN A 96 8.96 -4.73 13.10
N ALA A 97 7.86 -4.25 12.51
CA ALA A 97 6.63 -3.92 13.25
C ALA A 97 6.10 -5.11 14.04
N PRO A 98 5.79 -4.95 15.34
CA PRO A 98 5.29 -6.02 16.19
C PRO A 98 3.89 -6.46 15.75
N VAL A 99 3.52 -7.71 16.08
CA VAL A 99 2.29 -8.37 15.65
C VAL A 99 1.32 -8.59 16.81
N ALA A 100 0.03 -8.64 16.51
CA ALA A 100 -1.01 -9.08 17.46
C ALA A 100 -1.01 -10.60 17.53
N SER A 101 -0.27 -11.18 18.47
CA SER A 101 -0.10 -12.63 18.62
C SER A 101 -1.41 -13.38 18.89
N SER A 102 -2.42 -12.70 19.43
CA SER A 102 -3.78 -13.27 19.66
C SER A 102 -4.49 -13.66 18.36
N LEU A 103 -4.05 -13.14 17.22
CA LEU A 103 -4.60 -13.50 15.91
C LEU A 103 -3.91 -14.69 15.25
N ASN A 104 -2.86 -15.24 15.89
CA ASN A 104 -2.15 -16.39 15.32
C ASN A 104 -3.02 -17.65 15.34
N GLY A 105 -3.30 -18.22 14.17
CA GLY A 105 -4.19 -19.37 14.00
C GLY A 105 -5.68 -19.02 13.97
N ALA A 106 -6.05 -17.75 14.04
CA ALA A 106 -7.45 -17.33 14.01
C ALA A 106 -8.08 -17.48 12.62
N ALA A 107 -9.33 -17.98 12.61
CA ALA A 107 -10.18 -17.97 11.42
C ALA A 107 -10.81 -16.59 11.26
N VAL A 108 -10.34 -15.82 10.27
CA VAL A 108 -10.70 -14.42 10.11
C VAL A 108 -11.12 -14.09 8.68
N ARG A 109 -11.89 -13.00 8.54
CA ARG A 109 -12.25 -12.36 7.29
C ARG A 109 -11.80 -10.89 7.35
N ILE A 110 -11.13 -10.43 6.32
CA ILE A 110 -10.62 -9.06 6.25
C ILE A 110 -10.79 -8.50 4.83
N ALA A 111 -11.14 -7.22 4.71
CA ALA A 111 -11.17 -6.52 3.43
C ALA A 111 -9.86 -5.79 3.18
N GLY A 112 -9.38 -5.80 1.94
CA GLY A 112 -8.16 -5.11 1.55
C GLY A 112 -7.99 -5.03 0.05
N PHE A 113 -6.89 -4.42 -0.36
CA PHE A 113 -6.50 -4.30 -1.76
C PHE A 113 -5.47 -5.36 -2.12
N VAL A 114 -5.62 -5.96 -3.28
CA VAL A 114 -4.79 -7.08 -3.76
C VAL A 114 -3.58 -6.56 -4.54
N ILE A 115 -2.40 -7.09 -4.23
CA ILE A 115 -1.19 -6.93 -5.04
C ILE A 115 -0.72 -8.34 -5.43
N PRO A 116 -0.95 -8.78 -6.66
CA PRO A 116 -0.50 -10.08 -7.13
C PRO A 116 1.03 -10.21 -7.02
N LEU A 117 1.52 -11.32 -6.45
CA LEU A 117 2.96 -11.64 -6.42
C LEU A 117 3.36 -12.44 -7.63
N GLU A 118 2.57 -13.43 -7.98
CA GLU A 118 2.79 -14.27 -9.14
C GLU A 118 1.49 -14.44 -9.93
N ARG A 119 1.59 -14.38 -11.23
CA ARG A 119 0.48 -14.56 -12.15
C ARG A 119 0.84 -15.67 -13.14
N VAL A 120 0.02 -16.72 -13.16
CA VAL A 120 0.14 -17.80 -14.14
C VAL A 120 -1.07 -17.70 -15.07
N LYS A 121 -0.84 -17.26 -16.30
CA LYS A 121 -1.91 -16.84 -17.23
C LYS A 121 -2.75 -15.73 -16.59
N ASP A 122 -4.07 -15.95 -16.44
CA ASP A 122 -5.00 -15.00 -15.83
C ASP A 122 -5.35 -15.35 -14.36
N GLU A 123 -4.57 -16.25 -13.76
CA GLU A 123 -4.82 -16.76 -12.41
C GLU A 123 -3.77 -16.28 -11.41
N VAL A 124 -4.23 -15.90 -10.21
CA VAL A 124 -3.41 -15.45 -9.09
C VAL A 124 -3.67 -16.34 -7.88
N SER A 125 -2.67 -17.08 -7.45
CA SER A 125 -2.76 -17.94 -6.26
C SER A 125 -2.08 -17.31 -5.04
N GLU A 126 -1.17 -16.36 -5.27
CA GLU A 126 -0.34 -15.75 -4.23
C GLU A 126 -0.32 -14.24 -4.42
N PHE A 127 -0.64 -13.51 -3.34
CA PHE A 127 -0.75 -12.06 -3.38
C PHE A 127 -0.53 -11.44 -2.01
N LEU A 128 -0.21 -10.15 -1.99
CA LEU A 128 -0.29 -9.34 -0.77
C LEU A 128 -1.68 -8.73 -0.66
N LEU A 129 -2.20 -8.69 0.56
CA LEU A 129 -3.37 -7.90 0.92
C LEU A 129 -2.93 -6.73 1.77
N VAL A 130 -3.34 -5.52 1.40
CA VAL A 130 -2.94 -4.26 2.04
C VAL A 130 -4.16 -3.40 2.40
N PRO A 131 -4.03 -2.48 3.41
CA PRO A 131 -5.17 -1.80 4.02
C PRO A 131 -5.73 -0.62 3.20
N TYR A 132 -4.96 -0.04 2.29
CA TYR A 132 -5.38 1.17 1.58
C TYR A 132 -4.96 1.13 0.11
N PHE A 133 -5.71 1.84 -0.71
CA PHE A 133 -5.48 1.94 -2.15
C PHE A 133 -4.15 2.65 -2.44
N GLY A 134 -3.38 2.11 -3.37
CA GLY A 134 -2.07 2.64 -3.78
C GLY A 134 -0.90 2.23 -2.90
N ALA A 135 -1.12 1.49 -1.80
CA ALA A 135 -0.05 0.96 -0.96
C ALA A 135 1.00 0.19 -1.78
N CYS A 136 2.28 0.36 -1.47
CA CYS A 136 3.42 -0.27 -2.14
C CYS A 136 3.62 0.13 -3.63
N ILE A 137 2.69 0.82 -4.26
CA ILE A 137 2.73 1.17 -5.68
C ILE A 137 2.91 2.69 -5.86
N HIS A 138 2.02 3.47 -5.27
CA HIS A 138 2.02 4.94 -5.38
C HIS A 138 2.52 5.63 -4.11
N VAL A 139 2.54 4.90 -2.99
CA VAL A 139 3.04 5.35 -1.70
C VAL A 139 3.94 4.27 -1.09
N PRO A 140 4.83 4.60 -0.14
CA PRO A 140 5.68 3.61 0.52
C PRO A 140 4.88 2.43 1.08
N PRO A 141 5.48 1.23 1.17
CA PRO A 141 4.86 0.08 1.81
C PRO A 141 4.40 0.44 3.23
N PRO A 142 3.23 -0.06 3.67
CA PRO A 142 2.83 0.08 5.07
C PRO A 142 3.75 -0.75 5.98
N PRO A 143 3.67 -0.56 7.31
CA PRO A 143 4.39 -1.42 8.26
C PRO A 143 4.08 -2.91 8.02
N ALA A 144 5.04 -3.79 8.30
CA ALA A 144 4.93 -5.22 8.03
C ALA A 144 3.68 -5.88 8.66
N ASN A 145 3.24 -5.38 9.83
CA ASN A 145 2.00 -5.82 10.47
C ASN A 145 0.71 -5.32 9.80
N GLN A 146 0.84 -4.55 8.72
CA GLN A 146 -0.24 -4.09 7.86
C GLN A 146 -0.12 -4.68 6.44
N ILE A 147 0.64 -5.76 6.28
CA ILE A 147 0.74 -6.53 5.05
C ILE A 147 0.48 -7.99 5.38
N ILE A 148 -0.48 -8.60 4.70
CA ILE A 148 -0.78 -10.03 4.81
C ILE A 148 -0.35 -10.71 3.51
N HIS A 149 0.54 -11.69 3.61
CA HIS A 149 0.89 -12.57 2.51
C HIS A 149 -0.17 -13.66 2.41
N VAL A 150 -0.94 -13.65 1.34
CA VAL A 150 -2.06 -14.57 1.14
C VAL A 150 -1.69 -15.64 0.13
N VAL A 151 -1.94 -16.89 0.50
CA VAL A 151 -1.95 -18.04 -0.41
C VAL A 151 -3.37 -18.56 -0.50
N SER A 152 -3.92 -18.60 -1.70
CA SER A 152 -5.30 -19.02 -1.92
C SER A 152 -5.38 -20.48 -2.34
N ASP A 153 -6.28 -21.24 -1.72
CA ASP A 153 -6.57 -22.64 -2.11
C ASP A 153 -7.15 -22.73 -3.53
N LYS A 154 -7.85 -21.67 -3.95
CA LYS A 154 -8.42 -21.55 -5.29
C LYS A 154 -7.85 -20.32 -5.97
N PRO A 155 -7.19 -20.44 -7.13
CA PRO A 155 -6.69 -19.30 -7.86
C PRO A 155 -7.80 -18.26 -8.16
N LEU A 156 -7.47 -17.00 -8.00
CA LEU A 156 -8.34 -15.87 -8.35
C LEU A 156 -8.20 -15.60 -9.85
N LYS A 157 -9.34 -15.48 -10.54
CA LYS A 157 -9.37 -15.17 -11.99
C LYS A 157 -9.69 -13.70 -12.21
N ASN A 158 -9.09 -13.11 -13.24
CA ASN A 158 -9.33 -11.73 -13.69
C ASN A 158 -9.12 -10.67 -12.61
N VAL A 159 -8.33 -10.97 -11.55
CA VAL A 159 -8.00 -10.00 -10.49
C VAL A 159 -6.93 -9.05 -10.98
N GLN A 160 -7.18 -7.77 -10.82
CA GLN A 160 -6.22 -6.71 -11.12
C GLN A 160 -5.51 -6.24 -9.85
N THR A 161 -4.36 -5.60 -10.03
CA THR A 161 -3.67 -4.92 -8.95
C THR A 161 -4.56 -3.82 -8.38
N MET A 162 -4.66 -3.76 -7.05
CA MET A 162 -5.54 -2.84 -6.30
C MET A 162 -7.04 -3.15 -6.40
N ASP A 163 -7.44 -4.32 -6.88
CA ASP A 163 -8.82 -4.77 -6.68
C ASP A 163 -9.13 -4.90 -5.18
N ALA A 164 -10.28 -4.37 -4.79
CA ALA A 164 -10.77 -4.48 -3.42
C ALA A 164 -11.49 -5.80 -3.20
N MET A 165 -11.05 -6.57 -2.21
CA MET A 165 -11.56 -7.91 -1.95
C MET A 165 -11.75 -8.20 -0.47
N TRP A 166 -12.73 -9.04 -0.18
CA TRP A 166 -12.81 -9.80 1.05
C TRP A 166 -12.00 -11.08 0.94
N VAL A 167 -11.16 -11.34 1.94
CA VAL A 167 -10.39 -12.59 2.05
C VAL A 167 -10.74 -13.25 3.37
N SER A 168 -11.12 -14.52 3.33
CA SER A 168 -11.45 -15.33 4.50
C SER A 168 -10.51 -16.52 4.59
N GLY A 169 -9.91 -16.74 5.75
CA GLY A 169 -8.94 -17.81 5.92
C GLY A 169 -8.36 -17.88 7.33
N VAL A 170 -7.34 -18.71 7.48
CA VAL A 170 -6.60 -18.82 8.74
C VAL A 170 -5.39 -17.90 8.70
N LEU A 171 -5.38 -16.92 9.61
CA LEU A 171 -4.29 -15.97 9.75
C LEU A 171 -3.20 -16.55 10.64
N LYS A 172 -1.94 -16.43 10.24
CA LYS A 172 -0.78 -16.87 11.03
C LYS A 172 0.23 -15.72 11.14
N VAL A 173 0.86 -15.61 12.29
CA VAL A 173 2.06 -14.78 12.46
C VAL A 173 3.21 -15.48 11.75
N SER A 174 3.66 -14.90 10.65
CA SER A 174 4.74 -15.43 9.82
C SER A 174 5.32 -14.32 8.97
N ALA A 175 6.58 -14.02 9.18
CA ALA A 175 7.29 -13.04 8.36
C ALA A 175 7.50 -13.57 6.94
N GLY A 176 7.36 -12.70 5.95
CA GLY A 176 7.63 -12.96 4.55
C GLY A 176 8.28 -11.75 3.89
N GLU A 177 9.10 -12.00 2.88
CA GLU A 177 9.72 -10.95 2.05
C GLU A 177 9.15 -11.01 0.65
N SER A 178 8.95 -9.83 0.05
CA SER A 178 8.56 -9.70 -1.35
C SER A 178 9.20 -8.46 -1.96
N SER A 179 9.13 -8.32 -3.28
CA SER A 179 9.56 -7.10 -3.99
C SER A 179 8.75 -5.86 -3.59
N TRP A 180 7.58 -6.04 -2.98
CA TRP A 180 6.65 -4.98 -2.57
C TRP A 180 6.76 -4.61 -1.09
N GLY A 181 7.57 -5.35 -0.32
CA GLY A 181 7.78 -5.12 1.10
C GLY A 181 7.71 -6.38 1.94
N ARG A 182 7.93 -6.20 3.23
CA ARG A 182 7.89 -7.26 4.22
C ARG A 182 6.50 -7.41 4.81
N SER A 183 6.00 -8.65 4.87
CA SER A 183 4.77 -9.00 5.59
C SER A 183 5.09 -9.62 6.93
N ALA A 184 4.27 -9.35 7.96
CA ALA A 184 4.37 -10.00 9.27
C ALA A 184 3.31 -11.09 9.49
N TYR A 185 2.35 -11.17 8.57
CA TYR A 185 1.28 -12.15 8.60
C TYR A 185 1.23 -12.94 7.29
N ARG A 186 0.82 -14.21 7.41
CA ARG A 186 0.47 -15.08 6.30
C ARG A 186 -0.96 -15.59 6.49
N MET A 187 -1.72 -15.66 5.41
CA MET A 187 -3.08 -16.22 5.43
C MET A 187 -3.20 -17.34 4.41
N GLN A 188 -3.73 -18.49 4.85
CA GLN A 188 -4.23 -19.52 3.96
C GLN A 188 -5.70 -19.20 3.66
N ALA A 189 -5.96 -18.60 2.50
CA ALA A 189 -7.30 -18.18 2.12
C ALA A 189 -8.15 -19.37 1.68
N LYS A 190 -9.31 -19.50 2.29
CA LYS A 190 -10.33 -20.52 1.99
C LYS A 190 -11.41 -19.99 1.05
N ALA A 191 -11.68 -18.68 1.13
CA ALA A 191 -12.64 -17.99 0.29
C ALA A 191 -12.23 -16.55 0.04
N THR A 192 -12.54 -16.08 -1.17
CA THR A 192 -12.38 -14.68 -1.58
C THR A 192 -13.65 -14.19 -2.25
N ALA A 193 -13.97 -12.89 -2.12
CA ALA A 193 -15.09 -12.27 -2.78
C ALA A 193 -14.76 -10.79 -3.10
N PRO A 194 -15.27 -10.24 -4.20
CA PRO A 194 -15.14 -8.81 -4.46
C PRO A 194 -15.72 -8.00 -3.28
N TYR A 195 -15.05 -6.90 -2.95
CA TYR A 195 -15.59 -5.93 -2.02
C TYR A 195 -16.58 -5.02 -2.75
N VAL A 196 -17.84 -5.03 -2.29
CA VAL A 196 -18.89 -4.19 -2.85
C VAL A 196 -19.12 -3.02 -1.90
N PHE A 197 -18.97 -1.80 -2.38
CA PHE A 197 -19.27 -0.63 -1.59
C PHE A 197 -20.74 -0.60 -1.16
N PRO A 198 -21.01 -0.24 0.10
CA PRO A 198 -22.35 0.25 0.42
C PRO A 198 -22.60 1.50 -0.44
N ALA A 199 -23.74 1.51 -1.13
CA ALA A 199 -24.15 2.67 -1.94
C ALA A 199 -24.00 3.95 -1.09
N ARG A 200 -23.25 4.94 -1.60
CA ARG A 200 -23.20 6.27 -0.95
C ARG A 200 -24.61 6.84 -0.93
N LYS A 201 -25.16 7.01 0.27
CA LYS A 201 -26.43 7.72 0.46
C LYS A 201 -26.23 9.21 0.28
#